data_fa084999e9c545e4f66f2a4e4166d7c6
#
_entry.id   fa084999e9c545e4f66f2a4e4166d7c6
#
_cell.length_a   1.000
_cell.length_b   1.000
_cell.length_c   1.000
_cell.angle_alpha   90.00
_cell.angle_beta   90.00
_cell.angle_gamma   90.00
#
_symmetry.space_group_name_H-M   'P 1'
#
loop_
_entity.id
_entity.type
_entity.pdbx_description
1 polymer ?
#
loop_
_entity_poly.entity_id
_entity_poly.type
_entity_poly.pdbx_seq_one_letter_code
_entity_poly.pdbx_strand_id
1 'polypeptide(L)'
;MSEPQFARILSDLGRSLGIPALAPSEAGLCQLAFDGRHLVQVMEQGARSQILLSCAVGAGKMDGAQALMAAQSNFLQAGGGAVACAAPDGSMHLQLGVSRADCSADTLLSAIDALLNQVETWEKRLVRAEPDIDALRRDPAFMMQSV
;
A
#
# COMPACT_ATOMS: atom_id res chain seq x y z
N MET A 1 12.79 14.04 14.65
CA MET A 1 11.75 14.86 15.30
C MET A 1 10.68 15.20 14.26
N SER A 2 9.42 14.83 14.48
CA SER A 2 8.36 15.16 13.54
C SER A 2 8.05 16.65 13.58
N GLU A 3 7.68 17.22 12.43
CA GLU A 3 7.34 18.64 12.37
C GLU A 3 5.98 18.91 13.04
N PRO A 4 5.79 20.10 13.64
CA PRO A 4 4.52 20.49 14.24
C PRO A 4 3.33 20.41 13.27
N GLN A 5 3.56 20.66 11.99
CA GLN A 5 2.53 20.57 10.96
C GLN A 5 2.01 19.14 10.82
N PHE A 6 2.90 18.16 10.78
CA PHE A 6 2.52 16.75 10.66
C PHE A 6 1.70 16.30 11.88
N ALA A 7 2.16 16.67 13.08
CA ALA A 7 1.42 16.36 14.30
C ALA A 7 0.01 16.96 14.28
N ARG A 8 -0.15 18.17 13.77
CA ARG A 8 -1.44 18.84 13.64
C ARG A 8 -2.34 18.12 12.65
N ILE A 9 -1.81 17.73 11.49
CA ILE A 9 -2.57 16.98 10.49
C ILE A 9 -3.06 15.65 11.07
N LEU A 10 -2.20 14.94 11.80
CA LEU A 10 -2.59 13.68 12.44
C LEU A 10 -3.65 13.90 13.52
N SER A 11 -3.54 14.96 14.30
CA SER A 11 -4.54 15.30 15.30
C SER A 11 -5.91 15.57 14.65
N ASP A 12 -5.93 16.31 13.56
CA ASP A 12 -7.15 16.61 12.80
C ASP A 12 -7.73 15.34 12.17
N LEU A 13 -6.87 14.48 11.61
CA LEU A 13 -7.27 13.19 11.06
C LEU A 13 -7.88 12.31 12.15
N GLY A 14 -7.26 12.26 13.32
CA GLY A 14 -7.78 11.51 14.46
C GLY A 14 -9.17 11.97 14.86
N ARG A 15 -9.43 13.27 14.86
CA ARG A 15 -10.76 13.81 15.14
C ARG A 15 -11.79 13.33 14.11
N SER A 16 -11.43 13.31 12.83
CA SER A 16 -12.32 12.83 11.77
C SER A 16 -12.61 11.34 11.89
N LEU A 17 -11.66 10.56 12.41
CA LEU A 17 -11.79 9.10 12.57
C LEU A 17 -12.31 8.69 13.95
N GLY A 18 -12.51 9.62 14.86
CA GLY A 18 -12.91 9.32 16.23
C GLY A 18 -11.81 8.71 17.08
N ILE A 19 -10.55 8.95 16.73
CA ILE A 19 -9.38 8.47 17.48
C ILE A 19 -8.80 9.63 18.26
N PRO A 20 -8.93 9.65 19.59
CA PRO A 20 -8.36 10.74 20.39
C PRO A 20 -6.84 10.67 20.43
N ALA A 21 -6.20 11.84 20.47
CA ALA A 21 -4.76 11.97 20.67
C ALA A 21 -3.89 11.21 19.67
N LEU A 22 -4.32 11.16 18.41
CA LEU A 22 -3.50 10.58 17.34
C LEU A 22 -2.26 11.47 17.13
N ALA A 23 -1.08 10.88 17.25
CA ALA A 23 0.18 11.59 17.19
C ALA A 23 1.26 10.71 16.57
N PRO A 24 2.28 11.32 15.92
CA PRO A 24 3.40 10.55 15.40
C PRO A 24 4.30 10.05 16.52
N SER A 25 4.97 8.93 16.25
CA SER A 25 6.08 8.47 17.09
C SER A 25 7.29 9.40 16.93
N GLU A 26 8.33 9.19 17.75
CA GLU A 26 9.59 9.95 17.63
C GLU A 26 10.23 9.82 16.26
N ALA A 27 9.99 8.68 15.59
CA ALA A 27 10.51 8.43 14.24
C ALA A 27 9.64 9.06 13.13
N GLY A 28 8.59 9.80 13.48
CA GLY A 28 7.70 10.41 12.48
C GLY A 28 6.75 9.41 11.82
N LEU A 29 6.36 8.36 12.55
CA LEU A 29 5.52 7.28 12.06
C LEU A 29 4.21 7.22 12.84
N CYS A 30 3.10 7.05 12.12
CA CYS A 30 1.81 6.76 12.69
C CYS A 30 1.24 5.51 12.03
N GLN A 31 0.58 4.63 12.79
CA GLN A 31 -0.04 3.43 12.27
C GLN A 31 -1.54 3.45 12.55
N LEU A 32 -2.33 3.17 11.54
CA LEU A 32 -3.78 3.14 11.61
C LEU A 32 -4.31 1.82 11.08
N ALA A 33 -5.14 1.14 11.87
CA ALA A 33 -5.82 -0.07 11.43
C ALA A 33 -7.21 0.27 10.90
N PHE A 34 -7.53 -0.23 9.71
CA PHE A 34 -8.84 -0.04 9.08
C PHE A 34 -9.56 -1.39 8.95
N ASP A 35 -10.79 -1.44 9.41
CA ASP A 35 -11.67 -2.64 9.38
C ASP A 35 -11.03 -3.88 10.04
N GLY A 36 -10.10 -3.67 10.95
CA GLY A 36 -9.36 -4.75 11.60
C GLY A 36 -8.50 -5.60 10.66
N ARG A 37 -8.34 -5.18 9.39
CA ARG A 37 -7.64 -5.96 8.35
C ARG A 37 -6.40 -5.29 7.83
N HIS A 38 -6.48 -4.00 7.56
CA HIS A 38 -5.41 -3.28 6.87
C HIS A 38 -4.73 -2.31 7.83
N LEU A 39 -3.43 -2.44 7.94
CA LEU A 39 -2.60 -1.51 8.70
C LEU A 39 -1.94 -0.52 7.74
N VAL A 40 -2.36 0.74 7.83
CA VAL A 40 -1.77 1.82 7.05
C VAL A 40 -0.72 2.52 7.90
N GLN A 41 0.48 2.60 7.37
CA GLN A 41 1.57 3.38 7.96
C GLN A 41 1.58 4.76 7.32
N VAL A 42 1.62 5.79 8.15
CA VAL A 42 1.68 7.18 7.72
C VAL A 42 3.01 7.73 8.19
N MET A 43 3.90 8.07 7.24
CA MET A 43 5.27 8.47 7.55
C MET A 43 5.58 9.84 6.97
N GLU A 44 6.24 10.65 7.77
CA GLU A 44 6.80 11.91 7.29
C GLU A 44 8.12 11.66 6.56
N GLN A 45 8.21 12.13 5.32
CA GLN A 45 9.45 12.10 4.54
C GLN A 45 9.91 13.53 4.26
N GLY A 46 10.59 14.11 5.23
CA GLY A 46 11.05 15.51 5.15
C GLY A 46 11.96 15.79 3.96
N ALA A 47 12.83 14.84 3.61
CA ALA A 47 13.76 14.97 2.48
C ALA A 47 13.04 15.09 1.13
N ARG A 48 11.82 14.56 1.01
CA ARG A 48 11.01 14.61 -0.22
C ARG A 48 9.82 15.56 -0.10
N SER A 49 9.70 16.27 0.99
CA SER A 49 8.57 17.16 1.28
C SER A 49 7.22 16.50 1.04
N GLN A 50 7.09 15.25 1.53
CA GLN A 50 5.86 14.48 1.38
C GLN A 50 5.55 13.68 2.63
N ILE A 51 4.30 13.25 2.73
CA ILE A 51 3.85 12.24 3.66
C ILE A 51 3.64 10.96 2.85
N LEU A 52 4.26 9.88 3.28
CA LEU A 52 4.17 8.59 2.62
C LEU A 52 3.17 7.70 3.34
N LEU A 53 2.21 7.18 2.58
CA LEU A 53 1.30 6.14 3.04
C LEU A 53 1.80 4.79 2.55
N SER A 54 1.78 3.78 3.40
CA SER A 54 2.21 2.43 3.04
C SER A 54 1.26 1.41 3.67
N CYS A 55 0.87 0.41 2.88
CA CYS A 55 -0.01 -0.66 3.35
C CYS A 55 0.42 -1.99 2.73
N ALA A 56 0.50 -3.03 3.55
CA ALA A 56 0.80 -4.38 3.09
C ALA A 56 -0.37 -4.93 2.26
N VAL A 57 -0.04 -5.69 1.22
CA VAL A 57 -1.01 -6.37 0.35
C VAL A 57 -0.91 -7.87 0.62
N GLY A 58 -2.02 -8.44 1.08
CA GLY A 58 -2.06 -9.87 1.40
C GLY A 58 -1.18 -10.24 2.59
N ALA A 59 -0.77 -11.48 2.67
CA ALA A 59 0.07 -12.01 3.73
C ALA A 59 1.26 -12.77 3.15
N GLY A 60 2.38 -12.74 3.86
CA GLY A 60 3.58 -13.47 3.47
C GLY A 60 4.41 -12.79 2.40
N LYS A 61 5.37 -13.53 1.86
CA LYS A 61 6.33 -13.03 0.89
C LYS A 61 5.80 -13.19 -0.54
N MET A 62 6.16 -12.25 -1.42
CA MET A 62 5.91 -12.41 -2.84
C MET A 62 6.74 -13.52 -3.43
N ASP A 63 6.15 -14.28 -4.36
CA ASP A 63 6.92 -15.12 -5.27
C ASP A 63 7.44 -14.33 -6.48
N GLY A 64 8.20 -14.97 -7.35
CA GLY A 64 8.77 -14.31 -8.52
C GLY A 64 7.72 -13.77 -9.50
N ALA A 65 6.63 -14.48 -9.69
CA ALA A 65 5.54 -14.06 -10.58
C ALA A 65 4.82 -12.83 -10.03
N GLN A 66 4.57 -12.81 -8.74
CA GLN A 66 3.95 -11.67 -8.07
C GLN A 66 4.85 -10.43 -8.10
N ALA A 67 6.16 -10.62 -7.88
CA ALA A 67 7.13 -9.54 -7.96
C ALA A 67 7.18 -8.93 -9.37
N LEU A 68 7.14 -9.76 -10.40
CA LEU A 68 7.10 -9.29 -11.79
C LEU A 68 5.80 -8.51 -12.07
N MET A 69 4.68 -9.01 -11.59
CA MET A 69 3.38 -8.33 -11.73
C MET A 69 3.43 -6.94 -11.06
N ALA A 70 4.01 -6.84 -9.87
CA ALA A 70 4.20 -5.57 -9.18
C ALA A 70 5.04 -4.59 -10.01
N ALA A 71 6.18 -5.06 -10.51
CA ALA A 71 7.06 -4.23 -11.34
C ALA A 71 6.36 -3.76 -12.62
N GLN A 72 5.61 -4.64 -13.28
CA GLN A 72 4.89 -4.30 -14.50
C GLN A 72 3.78 -3.28 -14.26
N SER A 73 3.10 -3.33 -13.12
CA SER A 73 2.05 -2.37 -12.80
C SER A 73 2.58 -0.94 -12.68
N ASN A 74 3.82 -0.80 -12.23
CA ASN A 74 4.46 0.51 -12.09
C ASN A 74 4.87 1.11 -13.44
N PHE A 75 5.09 0.28 -14.45
CA PHE A 75 5.55 0.72 -15.77
C PHE A 75 4.56 1.70 -16.41
N LEU A 76 3.27 1.45 -16.29
CA LEU A 76 2.23 2.30 -16.88
C LEU A 76 1.55 3.20 -15.83
N GLN A 77 2.06 3.24 -14.62
CA GLN A 77 1.44 3.94 -13.49
C GLN A 77 -0.03 3.54 -13.30
N ALA A 78 -0.31 2.26 -13.53
CA ALA A 78 -1.67 1.73 -13.50
C ALA A 78 -2.31 1.72 -12.11
N GLY A 79 -1.52 1.98 -11.07
CA GLY A 79 -1.96 1.94 -9.68
C GLY A 79 -2.55 3.24 -9.15
N GLY A 80 -2.94 4.18 -10.02
CA GLY A 80 -3.56 5.44 -9.56
C GLY A 80 -2.64 6.31 -8.70
N GLY A 81 -1.34 6.29 -8.98
CA GLY A 81 -0.33 7.01 -8.21
C GLY A 81 0.32 6.18 -7.12
N ALA A 82 -0.25 5.04 -6.74
CA ALA A 82 0.37 4.12 -5.80
C ALA A 82 1.42 3.25 -6.50
N VAL A 83 2.52 2.99 -5.79
CA VAL A 83 3.64 2.18 -6.27
C VAL A 83 3.61 0.84 -5.54
N ALA A 84 3.69 -0.25 -6.29
CA ALA A 84 3.84 -1.58 -5.71
C ALA A 84 5.33 -1.89 -5.50
N CYS A 85 5.67 -2.32 -4.30
CA CYS A 85 7.07 -2.57 -3.93
C CYS A 85 7.18 -3.72 -2.93
N ALA A 86 8.41 -4.20 -2.74
CA ALA A 86 8.71 -5.21 -1.75
C ALA A 86 9.31 -4.56 -0.50
N ALA A 87 8.78 -4.92 0.66
CA ALA A 87 9.43 -4.62 1.93
C ALA A 87 10.67 -5.50 2.12
N PRO A 88 11.56 -5.14 3.06
CA PRO A 88 12.77 -5.95 3.31
C PRO A 88 12.48 -7.42 3.64
N ASP A 89 11.32 -7.71 4.22
CA ASP A 89 10.89 -9.08 4.53
C ASP A 89 10.31 -9.83 3.31
N GLY A 90 10.24 -9.18 2.15
CA GLY A 90 9.72 -9.74 0.92
C GLY A 90 8.20 -9.61 0.74
N SER A 91 7.49 -9.02 1.70
CA SER A 91 6.05 -8.78 1.56
C SER A 91 5.78 -7.64 0.57
N MET A 92 4.64 -7.72 -0.12
CA MET A 92 4.21 -6.67 -1.03
C MET A 92 3.58 -5.53 -0.25
N HIS A 93 3.96 -4.31 -0.61
CA HIS A 93 3.35 -3.09 -0.09
C HIS A 93 2.93 -2.19 -1.24
N LEU A 94 1.84 -1.46 -1.05
CA LEU A 94 1.53 -0.30 -1.88
C LEU A 94 1.89 0.96 -1.12
N GLN A 95 2.51 1.89 -1.83
CA GLN A 95 2.92 3.17 -1.27
C GLN A 95 2.37 4.32 -2.09
N LEU A 96 1.90 5.35 -1.42
CA LEU A 96 1.35 6.55 -2.03
C LEU A 96 1.89 7.77 -1.31
N GLY A 97 2.53 8.67 -2.05
CA GLY A 97 3.04 9.92 -1.52
C GLY A 97 2.02 11.05 -1.65
N VAL A 98 1.87 11.83 -0.60
CA VAL A 98 1.05 13.03 -0.59
C VAL A 98 1.96 14.23 -0.39
N SER A 99 1.94 15.19 -1.30
CA SER A 99 2.75 16.41 -1.18
C SER A 99 2.41 17.13 0.12
N ARG A 100 3.43 17.54 0.85
CA ARG A 100 3.24 18.28 2.11
C ARG A 100 2.48 19.59 1.87
N ALA A 101 2.71 20.25 0.76
CA ALA A 101 2.06 21.51 0.43
C ALA A 101 0.53 21.35 0.29
N ASP A 102 0.08 20.18 -0.17
CA ASP A 102 -1.34 19.90 -0.40
C ASP A 102 -1.95 19.06 0.71
N CYS A 103 -1.20 18.74 1.76
CA CYS A 103 -1.63 17.81 2.78
C CYS A 103 -2.48 18.50 3.85
N SER A 104 -3.70 18.01 3.99
CA SER A 104 -4.61 18.31 5.08
C SER A 104 -5.18 17.00 5.60
N ALA A 105 -5.93 17.04 6.69
CA ALA A 105 -6.61 15.83 7.18
C ALA A 105 -7.54 15.25 6.09
N ASP A 106 -8.26 16.11 5.36
CA ASP A 106 -9.19 15.66 4.31
C ASP A 106 -8.46 15.04 3.12
N THR A 107 -7.39 15.67 2.63
CA THR A 107 -6.61 15.11 1.51
C THR A 107 -5.92 13.82 1.91
N LEU A 108 -5.45 13.73 3.15
CA LEU A 108 -4.82 12.52 3.66
C LEU A 108 -5.83 11.38 3.77
N LEU A 109 -7.03 11.66 4.27
CA LEU A 109 -8.11 10.66 4.36
C LEU A 109 -8.51 10.15 2.97
N SER A 110 -8.65 11.05 2.00
CA SER A 110 -8.95 10.66 0.61
C SER A 110 -7.84 9.79 0.01
N ALA A 111 -6.58 10.11 0.30
CA ALA A 111 -5.44 9.31 -0.16
C ALA A 111 -5.43 7.93 0.50
N ILE A 112 -5.78 7.83 1.78
CA ILE A 112 -5.90 6.55 2.49
C ILE A 112 -7.00 5.70 1.84
N ASP A 113 -8.16 6.28 1.55
CA ASP A 113 -9.25 5.57 0.87
C ASP A 113 -8.81 5.04 -0.50
N ALA A 114 -8.12 5.86 -1.27
CA ALA A 114 -7.59 5.46 -2.58
C ALA A 114 -6.58 4.30 -2.44
N LEU A 115 -5.70 4.39 -1.45
CA LEU A 115 -4.71 3.35 -1.17
C LEU A 115 -5.40 2.03 -0.79
N LEU A 116 -6.37 2.08 0.11
CA LEU A 116 -7.10 0.88 0.56
C LEU A 116 -7.87 0.22 -0.59
N ASN A 117 -8.48 1.01 -1.46
CA ASN A 117 -9.16 0.48 -2.65
C ASN A 117 -8.16 -0.24 -3.58
N GLN A 118 -6.97 0.32 -3.76
CA GLN A 118 -5.91 -0.32 -4.54
C GLN A 118 -5.41 -1.60 -3.87
N VAL A 119 -5.25 -1.61 -2.56
CA VAL A 119 -4.85 -2.80 -1.80
C VAL A 119 -5.86 -3.92 -2.02
N GLU A 120 -7.16 -3.64 -1.90
CA GLU A 120 -8.20 -4.64 -2.11
C GLU A 120 -8.20 -5.17 -3.54
N THR A 121 -8.01 -4.31 -4.52
CA THR A 121 -7.89 -4.70 -5.93
C THR A 121 -6.72 -5.64 -6.14
N TRP A 122 -5.56 -5.33 -5.56
CA TRP A 122 -4.38 -6.16 -5.63
C TRP A 122 -4.57 -7.52 -4.95
N GLU A 123 -5.21 -7.53 -3.79
CA GLU A 123 -5.49 -8.79 -3.08
C GLU A 123 -6.32 -9.73 -3.95
N LYS A 124 -7.33 -9.22 -4.63
CA LYS A 124 -8.14 -9.99 -5.57
C LYS A 124 -7.34 -10.49 -6.78
N ARG A 125 -6.45 -9.64 -7.31
CA ARG A 125 -5.58 -10.01 -8.44
C ARG A 125 -4.59 -11.10 -8.04
N LEU A 126 -4.01 -11.03 -6.87
CA LEU A 126 -3.05 -12.03 -6.37
C LEU A 126 -3.72 -13.39 -6.19
N VAL A 127 -4.94 -13.42 -5.67
CA VAL A 127 -5.72 -14.65 -5.55
C VAL A 127 -6.01 -15.27 -6.92
N ARG A 128 -6.36 -14.44 -7.92
CA ARG A 128 -6.63 -14.91 -9.29
C ARG A 128 -5.37 -15.35 -10.03
N ALA A 129 -4.23 -14.77 -9.69
CA ALA A 129 -2.95 -15.04 -10.33
C ALA A 129 -2.25 -16.28 -9.77
N GLU A 130 -2.74 -16.88 -8.67
CA GLU A 130 -2.27 -18.17 -8.22
C GLU A 130 -2.87 -19.26 -9.15
N PRO A 131 -2.13 -19.65 -10.22
CA PRO A 131 -2.66 -20.70 -11.07
C PRO A 131 -2.68 -22.00 -10.27
N ASP A 132 -3.76 -22.75 -10.39
CA ASP A 132 -3.74 -24.15 -10.00
C ASP A 132 -2.77 -24.85 -10.95
N ILE A 133 -1.52 -24.96 -10.54
CA ILE A 133 -0.46 -25.56 -11.34
C ILE A 133 -0.82 -27.00 -11.72
N ASP A 134 -1.50 -27.72 -10.84
CA ASP A 134 -1.93 -29.09 -11.11
C ASP A 134 -3.01 -29.16 -12.21
N ALA A 135 -3.93 -28.18 -12.22
CA ALA A 135 -4.92 -28.09 -13.29
C ALA A 135 -4.26 -27.74 -14.62
N LEU A 136 -3.28 -26.80 -14.63
CA LEU A 136 -2.53 -26.45 -15.84
C LEU A 136 -1.74 -27.63 -16.39
N ARG A 137 -1.11 -28.42 -15.53
CA ARG A 137 -0.36 -29.61 -15.95
C ARG A 137 -1.23 -30.68 -16.57
N ARG A 138 -2.53 -30.70 -16.25
CA ARG A 138 -3.50 -31.64 -16.79
C ARG A 138 -4.13 -31.18 -18.10
N ASP A 139 -3.91 -29.93 -18.50
CA ASP A 139 -4.44 -29.36 -19.75
C ASP A 139 -3.53 -29.75 -20.91
N PRO A 140 -4.02 -30.58 -21.87
CA PRO A 140 -3.22 -30.97 -23.04
C PRO A 140 -2.76 -29.77 -23.87
N ALA A 141 -3.54 -28.70 -23.96
CA ALA A 141 -3.15 -27.49 -24.70
C ALA A 141 -1.95 -26.81 -24.08
N PHE A 142 -1.89 -26.76 -22.74
CA PHE A 142 -0.74 -26.22 -22.03
C PHE A 142 0.54 -27.03 -22.31
N MET A 143 0.44 -28.35 -22.27
CA MET A 143 1.56 -29.26 -22.53
C MET A 143 2.10 -29.10 -23.95
N MET A 144 1.25 -28.85 -24.92
CA MET A 144 1.65 -28.63 -26.32
C MET A 144 2.31 -27.28 -26.54
N GLN A 145 2.01 -26.29 -25.73
CA GLN A 145 2.59 -24.94 -25.84
C GLN A 145 3.94 -24.79 -25.16
N SER A 146 4.34 -25.74 -24.36
CA SER A 146 5.56 -25.69 -23.56
C SER A 146 6.82 -26.24 -24.28
N VAL A 147 6.78 -26.25 -25.59
CA VAL A 147 7.92 -26.69 -26.43
C VAL A 147 9.00 -25.62 -26.47
#